data_19fbfc683e82acd1b0b3d00474ad4471
#
_entry.id   19fbfc683e82acd1b0b3d00474ad4471
#
_cell.length_a   1.000
_cell.length_b   1.000
_cell.length_c   1.000
_cell.angle_alpha   90.00
_cell.angle_beta   90.00
_cell.angle_gamma   90.00
#
_symmetry.space_group_name_H-M   'P 1'
#
loop_
_entity.id
_entity.type
_entity.pdbx_description
1 polymer ?
#
loop_
_entity_poly.entity_id
_entity_poly.type
_entity_poly.pdbx_seq_one_letter_code
_entity_poly.pdbx_strand_id
1 'polypeptide(L)'
;VKVEFDIINYTGTGFVRLRTGGASQIQDFSANGSYEIYVIPTTNTLAFSRYITGSLSIDNISVKQVQGNPAIMTNMSSDDIVAWTPNIETDFDVARSSTTTRRNASGYIEQVAANVPRLNYDSGDSCPYLLTEAASTNLITYPKSFGNSYWAKSGATIEGDSSTAGAELWDADAAAFTSGTYSWVAVTNNTIANVSNTLSITYVDDANGASCGLRDSRDLNADLVVGQMYKFSATVYYTGGAAGARIRLYDNTAYNYPTSDPTTTPQTLTIYFTAQSTTNCFISFVGISAGNVVTIDNLSLTAVTGFSSPSIDYPLEAYKLVESSVDELHRMLHAAINVTATNEYIVSVYVKQGENKYFQFFHSQGGGHANFDLENGVIGSIDATFSNSTITPMANDWYRCSAMITAPSTAGIGIYFSMVSSSTAARAETYLGDGTSGVYIAFAQVEALSYPTSLM
;
A
#
# COMPACT_ATOMS: atom_id res chain seq x y z
N VAL A 1 1.80 11.63 25.28
CA VAL A 1 2.54 12.85 24.91
C VAL A 1 4.04 12.57 24.93
N LYS A 2 4.78 13.22 24.06
CA LYS A 2 6.23 13.31 24.08
C LYS A 2 6.62 14.52 24.93
N VAL A 3 7.50 14.33 25.90
CA VAL A 3 8.06 15.39 26.75
C VAL A 3 9.55 15.46 26.51
N GLU A 4 10.04 16.61 26.10
CA GLU A 4 11.45 16.91 25.89
C GLU A 4 11.85 18.04 26.86
N PHE A 5 13.05 17.97 27.44
CA PHE A 5 13.60 19.01 28.29
C PHE A 5 15.09 18.81 28.54
N ASP A 6 15.77 19.87 28.91
CA ASP A 6 17.18 19.84 29.31
C ASP A 6 17.31 20.02 30.83
N ILE A 7 18.20 19.28 31.45
CA ILE A 7 18.71 19.56 32.80
C ILE A 7 20.13 20.12 32.67
N ILE A 8 20.34 21.30 33.18
CA ILE A 8 21.62 21.99 33.17
C ILE A 8 22.00 22.45 34.59
N ASN A 9 23.28 22.64 34.84
CA ASN A 9 23.80 23.10 36.12
C ASN A 9 23.39 22.20 37.31
N TYR A 10 23.24 20.89 37.05
CA TYR A 10 22.94 19.94 38.11
C TYR A 10 24.15 19.79 39.03
N THR A 11 23.94 20.09 40.33
CA THR A 11 24.95 19.99 41.37
C THR A 11 24.37 19.28 42.60
N GLY A 12 25.22 18.62 43.40
CA GLY A 12 24.82 17.93 44.61
C GLY A 12 24.38 16.48 44.41
N THR A 13 23.52 15.98 45.29
CA THR A 13 23.02 14.60 45.27
C THR A 13 21.49 14.58 45.30
N GLY A 14 20.91 13.54 44.72
CA GLY A 14 19.46 13.37 44.63
C GLY A 14 18.95 13.30 43.20
N PHE A 15 17.72 13.71 42.94
CA PHE A 15 17.13 13.63 41.62
C PHE A 15 16.00 14.69 41.44
N VAL A 16 15.66 14.94 40.20
CA VAL A 16 14.41 15.60 39.80
C VAL A 16 13.45 14.52 39.29
N ARG A 17 12.24 14.58 39.77
CA ARG A 17 11.17 13.64 39.42
C ARG A 17 10.15 14.28 38.49
N LEU A 18 9.90 13.66 37.34
CA LEU A 18 8.77 14.02 36.50
C LEU A 18 7.51 13.25 36.96
N ARG A 19 6.36 13.95 37.01
CA ARG A 19 5.08 13.42 37.47
C ARG A 19 3.94 13.85 36.55
N THR A 20 2.88 13.00 36.48
CA THR A 20 1.55 13.40 35.99
C THR A 20 0.56 13.36 37.14
N GLY A 21 -0.19 14.44 37.31
CA GLY A 21 -1.09 14.56 38.48
C GLY A 21 -0.37 14.53 39.82
N GLY A 22 -1.07 14.67 40.90
CA GLY A 22 -0.46 14.91 42.23
C GLY A 22 0.42 13.79 42.80
N ALA A 23 0.32 12.56 42.35
CA ALA A 23 1.02 11.42 42.96
C ALA A 23 1.71 10.47 42.01
N SER A 24 1.39 10.44 40.70
CA SER A 24 1.95 9.46 39.77
C SER A 24 3.37 9.84 39.33
N GLN A 25 4.34 9.05 39.78
CA GLN A 25 5.72 9.16 39.36
C GLN A 25 5.90 8.63 37.94
N ILE A 26 6.64 9.37 37.11
CA ILE A 26 7.04 8.92 35.78
C ILE A 26 8.49 8.43 35.79
N GLN A 27 9.43 9.35 36.03
CA GLN A 27 10.85 9.05 35.99
C GLN A 27 11.66 10.04 36.83
N ASP A 28 12.81 9.57 37.32
CA ASP A 28 13.78 10.35 38.07
C ASP A 28 15.02 10.62 37.21
N PHE A 29 15.58 11.85 37.36
CA PHE A 29 16.73 12.30 36.60
C PHE A 29 17.78 12.87 37.58
N SER A 30 19.03 12.46 37.44
CA SER A 30 20.10 12.78 38.40
C SER A 30 21.40 13.29 37.73
N ALA A 31 21.32 13.80 36.50
CA ALA A 31 22.48 14.33 35.76
C ALA A 31 22.06 15.47 34.81
N ASN A 32 23.06 16.22 34.33
CA ASN A 32 22.90 17.12 33.20
C ASN A 32 22.66 16.29 31.92
N GLY A 33 21.79 16.76 31.05
CA GLY A 33 21.51 16.14 29.76
C GLY A 33 20.22 16.64 29.14
N SER A 34 20.03 16.31 27.88
CA SER A 34 18.79 16.46 27.17
C SER A 34 17.99 15.15 27.28
N TYR A 35 16.74 15.25 27.67
CA TYR A 35 15.88 14.10 27.95
C TYR A 35 14.64 14.13 27.05
N GLU A 36 14.30 12.97 26.57
CA GLU A 36 13.09 12.71 25.80
C GLU A 36 12.34 11.52 26.41
N ILE A 37 11.07 11.70 26.74
CA ILE A 37 10.25 10.64 27.31
C ILE A 37 8.85 10.67 26.73
N TYR A 38 8.26 9.50 26.62
CA TYR A 38 6.86 9.32 26.22
C TYR A 38 6.02 8.99 27.45
N VAL A 39 4.93 9.72 27.61
CA VAL A 39 4.08 9.64 28.81
C VAL A 39 2.62 9.52 28.41
N ILE A 40 1.89 8.61 29.06
CA ILE A 40 0.42 8.61 29.03
C ILE A 40 -0.05 9.43 30.24
N PRO A 41 -0.48 10.68 30.06
CA PRO A 41 -0.89 11.52 31.19
C PRO A 41 -2.24 11.02 31.73
N THR A 42 -2.29 10.87 33.05
CA THR A 42 -3.55 10.54 33.77
C THR A 42 -4.34 11.79 34.14
N THR A 43 -3.73 12.97 34.00
CA THR A 43 -4.32 14.29 34.27
C THR A 43 -3.69 15.33 33.34
N ASN A 44 -4.27 16.52 33.27
CA ASN A 44 -3.75 17.65 32.48
C ASN A 44 -2.56 18.37 33.14
N THR A 45 -1.93 17.79 34.15
CA THR A 45 -0.83 18.41 34.88
C THR A 45 0.43 17.59 34.75
N LEU A 46 1.49 18.24 34.26
CA LEU A 46 2.86 17.72 34.26
C LEU A 46 3.66 18.56 35.29
N ALA A 47 4.43 17.90 36.15
CA ALA A 47 5.20 18.58 37.21
C ALA A 47 6.59 18.00 37.37
N PHE A 48 7.57 18.87 37.58
CA PHE A 48 8.90 18.52 38.03
C PHE A 48 8.99 18.71 39.54
N SER A 49 9.27 17.66 40.28
CA SER A 49 9.46 17.70 41.74
C SER A 49 10.93 17.52 42.10
N ARG A 50 11.45 18.42 42.90
CA ARG A 50 12.85 18.45 43.30
C ARG A 50 13.09 17.60 44.55
N TYR A 51 14.04 16.65 44.44
CA TYR A 51 14.56 15.81 45.53
C TYR A 51 16.08 15.83 45.56
N ILE A 52 16.69 17.03 45.51
CA ILE A 52 18.16 17.20 45.47
C ILE A 52 18.60 18.17 46.54
N THR A 53 19.85 17.98 47.03
CA THR A 53 20.48 18.87 48.02
C THR A 53 21.21 20.05 47.41
N GLY A 54 21.44 20.05 46.08
CA GLY A 54 22.13 21.10 45.32
C GLY A 54 21.16 21.97 44.51
N SER A 55 21.64 22.43 43.38
CA SER A 55 20.87 23.25 42.42
C SER A 55 20.84 22.59 41.06
N LEU A 56 19.84 22.95 40.28
CA LEU A 56 19.72 22.61 38.86
C LEU A 56 18.84 23.65 38.15
N SER A 57 18.95 23.69 36.85
CA SER A 57 17.98 24.42 35.99
C SER A 57 17.32 23.43 35.01
N ILE A 58 16.08 23.65 34.71
CA ILE A 58 15.35 22.93 33.65
C ILE A 58 15.09 23.93 32.53
N ASP A 59 15.42 23.57 31.32
CA ASP A 59 15.29 24.42 30.12
C ASP A 59 14.70 23.64 28.95
N ASN A 60 14.34 24.36 27.88
CA ASN A 60 13.87 23.79 26.61
C ASN A 60 12.69 22.79 26.75
N ILE A 61 11.76 23.06 27.68
CA ILE A 61 10.63 22.18 27.94
C ILE A 61 9.68 22.21 26.74
N SER A 62 9.45 21.06 26.13
CA SER A 62 8.49 20.84 25.05
C SER A 62 7.57 19.68 25.41
N VAL A 63 6.27 19.88 25.25
CA VAL A 63 5.24 18.83 25.41
C VAL A 63 4.43 18.76 24.14
N LYS A 64 4.53 17.65 23.40
CA LYS A 64 3.82 17.44 22.14
C LYS A 64 2.89 16.26 22.26
N GLN A 65 1.69 16.39 21.70
CA GLN A 65 0.81 15.25 21.56
C GLN A 65 1.43 14.29 20.54
N VAL A 66 1.58 13.03 20.92
CA VAL A 66 1.95 11.97 20.00
C VAL A 66 0.67 11.45 19.38
N GLN A 67 0.53 11.63 18.08
CA GLN A 67 -0.57 11.05 17.31
C GLN A 67 -0.19 9.63 16.96
N GLY A 68 -0.99 8.68 17.37
CA GLY A 68 -0.78 7.25 17.25
C GLY A 68 -0.79 6.57 18.62
N ASN A 69 -0.98 5.27 18.64
CA ASN A 69 -0.86 4.48 19.86
C ASN A 69 0.61 4.07 19.98
N PRO A 70 1.47 4.76 20.77
CA PRO A 70 2.84 4.36 20.90
C PRO A 70 2.87 2.98 21.56
N ALA A 71 3.33 1.98 20.86
CA ALA A 71 3.73 0.73 21.48
C ALA A 71 4.90 1.07 22.41
N ILE A 72 4.68 1.07 23.70
CA ILE A 72 5.76 1.20 24.68
C ILE A 72 6.43 -0.16 24.73
N MET A 73 7.58 -0.28 24.09
CA MET A 73 8.40 -1.47 24.17
C MET A 73 9.09 -1.45 25.54
N THR A 74 8.69 -2.38 26.41
CA THR A 74 9.36 -2.61 27.69
C THR A 74 10.41 -3.70 27.50
N ASN A 75 11.63 -3.44 27.96
CA ASN A 75 12.81 -4.34 27.90
C ASN A 75 13.47 -4.51 26.52
N MET A 76 13.33 -3.55 25.60
CA MET A 76 14.12 -3.50 24.38
C MET A 76 15.09 -2.31 24.39
N SER A 77 16.31 -2.53 23.94
CA SER A 77 17.28 -1.47 23.64
C SER A 77 17.10 -0.95 22.21
N SER A 78 17.69 0.22 21.89
CA SER A 78 17.72 0.73 20.51
C SER A 78 18.39 -0.24 19.53
N ASP A 79 19.27 -1.10 20.00
CA ASP A 79 20.00 -2.06 19.17
C ASP A 79 19.16 -3.30 18.84
N ASP A 80 18.15 -3.61 19.66
CA ASP A 80 17.24 -4.73 19.43
C ASP A 80 16.25 -4.46 18.26
N ILE A 81 16.01 -3.19 17.93
CA ILE A 81 15.14 -2.78 16.82
C ILE A 81 15.87 -2.84 15.48
N VAL A 82 17.19 -2.68 15.46
CA VAL A 82 18.02 -2.53 14.25
C VAL A 82 18.56 -3.88 13.76
N ALA A 83 18.66 -4.88 14.62
CA ALA A 83 19.17 -6.21 14.29
C ALA A 83 18.04 -7.17 13.92
N TRP A 84 17.37 -6.94 12.78
CA TRP A 84 16.50 -7.97 12.22
C TRP A 84 17.38 -9.12 11.70
N THR A 85 17.59 -10.12 12.54
CA THR A 85 18.07 -11.44 12.11
C THR A 85 16.87 -12.38 12.07
N PRO A 86 16.80 -13.35 11.13
CA PRO A 86 15.65 -14.26 10.97
C PRO A 86 15.36 -15.19 12.17
N ASN A 87 16.01 -15.01 13.30
CA ASN A 87 15.92 -15.85 14.50
C ASN A 87 15.30 -15.14 15.73
N ILE A 88 14.49 -14.11 15.53
CA ILE A 88 13.81 -13.41 16.63
C ILE A 88 12.49 -14.12 17.00
N GLU A 89 12.58 -15.38 17.33
CA GLU A 89 11.41 -16.12 17.85
C GLU A 89 11.10 -15.83 19.33
N THR A 90 11.94 -15.06 20.03
CA THR A 90 11.83 -14.90 21.48
C THR A 90 11.58 -13.48 21.97
N ASP A 91 11.80 -12.44 21.16
CA ASP A 91 11.85 -11.05 21.68
C ASP A 91 10.63 -10.21 21.27
N PHE A 92 9.91 -10.57 20.21
CA PHE A 92 8.76 -9.80 19.74
C PHE A 92 7.75 -10.65 18.95
N ASP A 93 6.62 -10.97 19.56
CA ASP A 93 5.52 -11.69 18.91
C ASP A 93 4.49 -10.73 18.31
N VAL A 94 4.27 -10.83 17.01
CA VAL A 94 3.18 -10.15 16.32
C VAL A 94 2.05 -11.13 16.03
N ALA A 95 0.91 -10.92 16.65
CA ALA A 95 -0.32 -11.65 16.35
C ALA A 95 -1.28 -10.78 15.53
N ARG A 96 -1.45 -11.10 14.26
CA ARG A 96 -2.40 -10.47 13.35
C ARG A 96 -2.98 -11.52 12.40
N SER A 97 -4.30 -11.67 12.39
CA SER A 97 -4.98 -12.72 11.61
C SER A 97 -5.14 -12.39 10.12
N SER A 98 -4.86 -11.17 9.67
CA SER A 98 -5.04 -10.74 8.28
C SER A 98 -3.74 -10.22 7.66
N THR A 99 -3.66 -10.26 6.33
CA THR A 99 -2.70 -9.45 5.57
C THR A 99 -3.01 -7.97 5.74
N THR A 100 -2.04 -7.13 5.54
CA THR A 100 -2.16 -5.67 5.59
C THR A 100 -1.12 -5.06 4.67
N THR A 101 -1.07 -3.74 4.56
CA THR A 101 -0.08 -3.06 3.74
C THR A 101 0.88 -2.20 4.57
N ARG A 102 2.02 -1.87 4.00
CA ARG A 102 2.99 -0.90 4.51
C ARG A 102 3.56 -0.09 3.35
N ARG A 103 4.24 0.99 3.65
CA ARG A 103 5.14 1.65 2.71
C ARG A 103 6.53 1.05 2.88
N ASN A 104 7.15 0.58 1.80
CA ASN A 104 8.51 0.05 1.82
C ASN A 104 9.57 1.16 1.67
N ALA A 105 10.86 0.80 1.78
CA ALA A 105 11.97 1.73 1.69
C ALA A 105 12.07 2.50 0.35
N SER A 106 11.50 1.94 -0.72
CA SER A 106 11.43 2.57 -2.03
C SER A 106 10.18 3.46 -2.22
N GLY A 107 9.34 3.59 -1.18
CA GLY A 107 8.14 4.42 -1.19
C GLY A 107 6.90 3.76 -1.81
N TYR A 108 6.97 2.48 -2.17
CA TYR A 108 5.81 1.73 -2.68
C TYR A 108 4.97 1.15 -1.54
N ILE A 109 3.68 0.98 -1.82
CA ILE A 109 2.79 0.18 -0.99
C ILE A 109 3.07 -1.29 -1.29
N GLU A 110 3.27 -2.10 -0.25
CA GLU A 110 3.41 -3.55 -0.35
C GLU A 110 2.63 -4.27 0.73
N GLN A 111 2.20 -5.50 0.45
CA GLN A 111 1.51 -6.35 1.41
C GLN A 111 2.48 -6.95 2.43
N VAL A 112 2.00 -7.07 3.65
CA VAL A 112 2.67 -7.76 4.75
C VAL A 112 1.79 -8.90 5.22
N ALA A 113 2.33 -10.10 5.24
CA ALA A 113 1.61 -11.31 5.65
C ALA A 113 1.10 -11.24 7.09
N ALA A 114 0.10 -12.07 7.41
CA ALA A 114 -0.36 -12.26 8.79
C ALA A 114 0.82 -12.64 9.71
N ASN A 115 0.77 -12.18 10.94
CA ASN A 115 1.80 -12.40 11.97
C ASN A 115 3.21 -11.87 11.64
N VAL A 116 3.35 -11.01 10.63
CA VAL A 116 4.62 -10.34 10.30
C VAL A 116 4.58 -8.88 10.75
N PRO A 117 5.61 -8.35 11.41
CA PRO A 117 5.70 -6.95 11.80
C PRO A 117 5.65 -6.02 10.58
N ARG A 118 4.91 -4.92 10.69
CA ARG A 118 4.88 -3.89 9.64
C ARG A 118 5.99 -2.87 9.88
N LEU A 119 7.11 -3.04 9.22
CA LEU A 119 8.19 -2.06 9.24
C LEU A 119 7.96 -1.04 8.11
N ASN A 120 7.38 0.10 8.48
CA ASN A 120 7.01 1.18 7.56
C ASN A 120 8.12 2.20 7.43
N TYR A 121 8.23 2.85 6.28
CA TYR A 121 9.25 3.87 6.00
C TYR A 121 8.59 5.22 5.72
N ASP A 122 9.08 6.29 6.31
CA ASP A 122 8.71 7.64 5.92
C ASP A 122 9.44 8.09 4.64
N SER A 123 8.93 9.14 4.01
CA SER A 123 9.51 9.64 2.76
C SER A 123 10.91 10.17 2.99
N GLY A 124 11.89 9.58 2.30
CA GLY A 124 13.29 10.00 2.39
C GLY A 124 14.02 9.46 3.62
N ASP A 125 13.37 8.64 4.46
CA ASP A 125 14.00 8.02 5.60
C ASP A 125 14.46 6.59 5.26
N SER A 126 15.66 6.24 5.69
CA SER A 126 16.24 4.91 5.51
C SER A 126 15.95 3.97 6.68
N CYS A 127 15.45 4.48 7.79
CA CYS A 127 15.15 3.72 8.99
C CYS A 127 13.66 3.41 9.07
N PRO A 128 13.24 2.13 9.12
CA PRO A 128 11.85 1.78 9.32
C PRO A 128 11.42 1.98 10.77
N TYR A 129 10.13 2.15 10.96
CA TYR A 129 9.48 2.08 12.26
C TYR A 129 8.37 1.02 12.27
N LEU A 130 8.04 0.49 13.44
CA LEU A 130 6.92 -0.42 13.60
C LEU A 130 5.61 0.35 13.45
N LEU A 131 4.84 0.03 12.39
CA LEU A 131 3.53 0.63 12.16
C LEU A 131 2.45 -0.10 12.96
N THR A 132 1.85 0.61 13.91
CA THR A 132 0.64 0.18 14.63
C THR A 132 -0.50 1.15 14.33
N GLU A 133 -1.65 0.61 13.98
CA GLU A 133 -2.83 1.39 13.60
C GLU A 133 -4.06 0.85 14.33
N ALA A 134 -5.04 1.72 14.58
CA ALA A 134 -6.34 1.28 15.05
C ALA A 134 -7.01 0.38 14.01
N ALA A 135 -7.80 -0.58 14.47
CA ALA A 135 -8.66 -1.34 13.57
C ALA A 135 -9.64 -0.39 12.88
N SER A 136 -9.69 -0.46 11.57
CA SER A 136 -10.55 0.39 10.76
C SER A 136 -11.23 -0.42 9.65
N THR A 137 -12.23 0.18 9.03
CA THR A 137 -12.93 -0.36 7.88
C THR A 137 -13.02 0.73 6.82
N ASN A 138 -12.65 0.41 5.60
CA ASN A 138 -12.90 1.30 4.49
C ASN A 138 -14.40 1.33 4.17
N LEU A 139 -15.03 2.48 4.27
CA LEU A 139 -16.44 2.68 4.00
C LEU A 139 -16.76 2.72 2.49
N ILE A 140 -15.75 2.74 1.63
CA ILE A 140 -15.87 2.66 0.17
C ILE A 140 -15.90 1.19 -0.25
N THR A 141 -16.95 0.78 -0.95
CA THR A 141 -17.15 -0.61 -1.37
C THR A 141 -16.23 -1.02 -2.51
N TYR A 142 -15.93 -0.10 -3.44
CA TYR A 142 -15.05 -0.35 -4.61
C TYR A 142 -13.84 0.61 -4.60
N PRO A 143 -12.92 0.44 -3.64
CA PRO A 143 -11.82 1.38 -3.44
C PRO A 143 -10.77 1.36 -4.55
N LYS A 144 -10.75 0.31 -5.37
CA LYS A 144 -9.75 0.05 -6.42
C LYS A 144 -10.33 0.08 -7.84
N SER A 145 -11.65 0.17 -7.99
CA SER A 145 -12.33 -0.01 -9.29
C SER A 145 -13.09 1.24 -9.69
N PHE A 146 -12.38 2.29 -10.10
CA PHE A 146 -12.98 3.58 -10.46
C PHE A 146 -13.78 3.53 -11.78
N GLY A 147 -13.57 2.53 -12.62
CA GLY A 147 -14.42 2.22 -13.78
C GLY A 147 -15.84 1.75 -13.39
N ASN A 148 -16.02 1.19 -12.20
CA ASN A 148 -17.30 0.67 -11.72
C ASN A 148 -18.38 1.77 -11.66
N SER A 149 -19.64 1.40 -11.93
CA SER A 149 -20.80 2.31 -11.86
C SER A 149 -21.10 2.84 -10.46
N TYR A 150 -20.51 2.26 -9.43
CA TYR A 150 -20.49 2.81 -8.06
C TYR A 150 -19.95 4.25 -8.02
N TRP A 151 -18.99 4.56 -8.89
CA TRP A 151 -18.42 5.88 -9.05
C TRP A 151 -19.13 6.64 -10.17
N ALA A 152 -19.98 7.59 -9.83
CA ALA A 152 -20.57 8.49 -10.80
C ALA A 152 -19.53 9.53 -11.29
N LYS A 153 -19.54 9.87 -12.56
CA LYS A 153 -18.68 10.87 -13.19
C LYS A 153 -19.58 12.00 -13.73
N SER A 154 -19.09 13.23 -13.62
CA SER A 154 -19.75 14.43 -14.15
C SER A 154 -18.69 15.37 -14.70
N GLY A 155 -18.78 15.73 -15.95
CA GLY A 155 -17.74 16.50 -16.64
C GLY A 155 -16.40 15.78 -16.73
N ALA A 156 -16.38 14.47 -16.51
CA ALA A 156 -15.16 13.68 -16.55
C ALA A 156 -15.42 12.25 -16.98
N THR A 157 -14.38 11.57 -17.47
CA THR A 157 -14.34 10.16 -17.82
C THR A 157 -13.22 9.46 -17.08
N ILE A 158 -13.25 8.12 -17.07
CA ILE A 158 -12.17 7.29 -16.52
C ILE A 158 -11.53 6.50 -17.64
N GLU A 159 -10.22 6.58 -17.74
CA GLU A 159 -9.40 5.76 -18.62
C GLU A 159 -8.54 4.79 -17.81
N GLY A 160 -8.14 3.67 -18.43
CA GLY A 160 -7.22 2.72 -17.80
C GLY A 160 -7.92 1.69 -16.92
N ASP A 161 -9.17 1.34 -17.22
CA ASP A 161 -9.81 0.17 -16.62
C ASP A 161 -8.96 -1.08 -16.97
N SER A 162 -8.31 -1.66 -15.95
CA SER A 162 -7.53 -2.90 -16.08
C SER A 162 -8.37 -4.11 -16.51
N SER A 163 -9.68 -3.92 -16.69
CA SER A 163 -10.58 -4.93 -17.27
C SER A 163 -10.41 -5.07 -18.78
N THR A 164 -9.82 -4.12 -19.47
CA THR A 164 -9.50 -4.24 -20.90
C THR A 164 -8.16 -4.98 -21.05
N ALA A 165 -8.20 -6.29 -20.89
CA ALA A 165 -7.10 -7.15 -21.30
C ALA A 165 -6.91 -6.99 -22.81
N GLY A 166 -5.66 -6.85 -23.24
CA GLY A 166 -5.30 -6.95 -24.66
C GLY A 166 -5.69 -8.31 -25.26
N ALA A 167 -5.44 -8.49 -26.53
CA ALA A 167 -5.63 -9.80 -27.15
C ALA A 167 -4.81 -10.87 -26.42
N GLU A 168 -5.38 -12.08 -26.31
CA GLU A 168 -4.65 -13.24 -25.80
C GLU A 168 -3.46 -13.54 -26.70
N LEU A 169 -2.29 -13.70 -26.13
CA LEU A 169 -1.06 -13.96 -26.87
C LEU A 169 -0.81 -15.45 -27.11
N TRP A 170 -1.38 -16.34 -26.30
CA TRP A 170 -1.28 -17.78 -26.54
C TRP A 170 -2.44 -18.27 -27.40
N ASP A 171 -2.11 -19.19 -28.31
CA ASP A 171 -3.10 -19.97 -29.03
C ASP A 171 -4.01 -20.74 -28.05
N ALA A 172 -5.28 -20.90 -28.39
CA ALA A 172 -6.26 -21.59 -27.54
C ALA A 172 -5.81 -23.00 -27.11
N ASP A 173 -5.13 -23.75 -27.99
CA ASP A 173 -4.59 -25.07 -27.68
C ASP A 173 -3.41 -25.02 -26.71
N ALA A 174 -2.56 -24.00 -26.79
CA ALA A 174 -1.45 -23.80 -25.88
C ALA A 174 -1.94 -23.34 -24.47
N ALA A 175 -3.05 -22.66 -24.43
CA ALA A 175 -3.65 -22.17 -23.21
C ALA A 175 -4.47 -23.24 -22.46
N ALA A 176 -5.19 -24.12 -23.18
CA ALA A 176 -6.13 -25.08 -22.62
C ALA A 176 -5.72 -26.56 -22.85
N PHE A 177 -4.57 -26.82 -23.44
CA PHE A 177 -3.97 -28.15 -23.65
C PHE A 177 -4.89 -29.17 -24.37
N THR A 178 -5.72 -28.73 -25.27
CA THR A 178 -6.71 -29.59 -25.96
C THR A 178 -6.08 -30.60 -26.90
N SER A 179 -4.86 -30.37 -27.42
CA SER A 179 -4.12 -31.24 -28.33
C SER A 179 -2.73 -31.67 -27.80
N GLY A 180 -2.72 -32.31 -26.62
CA GLY A 180 -1.48 -32.79 -25.99
C GLY A 180 -0.74 -31.68 -25.23
N THR A 181 0.60 -31.69 -25.33
CA THR A 181 1.43 -30.63 -24.70
C THR A 181 1.60 -29.40 -25.59
N TYR A 182 1.05 -29.47 -26.80
CA TYR A 182 1.13 -28.43 -27.81
C TYR A 182 2.55 -27.93 -28.04
N SER A 183 2.81 -26.63 -27.93
CA SER A 183 4.14 -26.04 -28.09
C SER A 183 4.99 -26.07 -26.81
N TRP A 184 4.44 -26.52 -25.71
CA TRP A 184 5.16 -26.54 -24.45
C TRP A 184 6.20 -27.62 -24.36
N VAL A 185 7.40 -27.28 -23.91
CA VAL A 185 8.53 -28.18 -23.70
C VAL A 185 9.07 -28.04 -22.28
N ALA A 186 9.54 -29.16 -21.73
CA ALA A 186 10.26 -29.19 -20.47
C ALA A 186 11.63 -28.53 -20.61
N VAL A 187 12.01 -27.66 -19.67
CA VAL A 187 13.31 -26.96 -19.73
C VAL A 187 14.37 -27.67 -18.89
N THR A 188 14.07 -28.14 -17.70
CA THR A 188 15.02 -28.79 -16.79
C THR A 188 14.32 -29.74 -15.84
N ASN A 189 14.94 -30.91 -15.58
CA ASN A 189 14.60 -31.85 -14.50
C ASN A 189 13.10 -32.18 -14.33
N ASN A 190 12.34 -32.12 -15.40
CA ASN A 190 10.92 -32.45 -15.38
C ASN A 190 10.50 -33.18 -16.66
N THR A 191 9.42 -33.92 -16.53
CA THR A 191 8.65 -34.43 -17.67
C THR A 191 7.30 -33.76 -17.70
N ILE A 192 6.76 -33.57 -18.88
CA ILE A 192 5.43 -33.00 -19.07
C ILE A 192 4.52 -33.98 -19.80
N ALA A 193 3.26 -33.99 -19.43
CA ALA A 193 2.23 -34.79 -20.07
C ALA A 193 0.90 -34.06 -20.04
N ASN A 194 0.10 -34.23 -21.08
CA ASN A 194 -1.30 -33.85 -21.03
C ASN A 194 -2.10 -34.91 -20.26
N VAL A 195 -2.79 -34.49 -19.23
CA VAL A 195 -3.69 -35.34 -18.46
C VAL A 195 -5.04 -34.65 -18.36
N SER A 196 -6.06 -35.19 -19.02
CA SER A 196 -7.43 -34.63 -19.00
C SER A 196 -7.52 -33.16 -19.40
N ASN A 197 -6.82 -32.78 -20.47
CA ASN A 197 -6.69 -31.40 -20.97
C ASN A 197 -6.03 -30.43 -19.98
N THR A 198 -5.18 -30.92 -19.11
CA THR A 198 -4.29 -30.09 -18.28
C THR A 198 -2.84 -30.48 -18.51
N LEU A 199 -1.90 -29.57 -18.30
CA LEU A 199 -0.48 -29.88 -18.39
C LEU A 199 0.02 -30.33 -17.00
N SER A 200 0.36 -31.60 -16.89
CA SER A 200 0.98 -32.18 -15.69
C SER A 200 2.49 -32.13 -15.84
N ILE A 201 3.17 -31.58 -14.85
CA ILE A 201 4.62 -31.42 -14.77
C ILE A 201 5.10 -32.26 -13.62
N THR A 202 5.82 -33.35 -13.94
CA THR A 202 6.42 -34.22 -12.93
C THR A 202 7.88 -33.85 -12.74
N TYR A 203 8.25 -33.52 -11.52
CA TYR A 203 9.64 -33.25 -11.16
C TYR A 203 10.43 -34.54 -11.04
N VAL A 204 11.61 -34.62 -11.67
CA VAL A 204 12.32 -35.88 -11.84
C VAL A 204 13.52 -36.02 -10.90
N ASP A 205 14.26 -34.93 -10.64
CA ASP A 205 15.54 -35.03 -9.94
C ASP A 205 15.86 -33.76 -9.13
N ASP A 206 16.29 -33.96 -7.87
CA ASP A 206 16.71 -32.90 -6.95
C ASP A 206 18.20 -32.48 -7.13
N ALA A 207 18.94 -33.13 -8.02
CA ALA A 207 20.40 -32.98 -8.14
C ALA A 207 20.88 -31.60 -8.62
N ASN A 208 20.02 -30.81 -9.27
CA ASN A 208 20.35 -29.48 -9.82
C ASN A 208 19.56 -28.32 -9.21
N GLY A 209 19.13 -28.47 -7.98
CA GLY A 209 18.29 -27.48 -7.30
C GLY A 209 16.80 -27.64 -7.62
N ALA A 210 15.96 -27.29 -6.66
CA ALA A 210 14.52 -27.54 -6.69
C ALA A 210 13.76 -26.61 -7.68
N SER A 211 14.13 -26.64 -8.97
CA SER A 211 13.43 -25.83 -9.99
C SER A 211 13.20 -26.63 -11.26
N CYS A 212 11.99 -26.56 -11.80
CA CYS A 212 11.63 -27.03 -13.12
C CYS A 212 11.07 -25.88 -13.96
N GLY A 213 11.13 -25.98 -15.27
CA GLY A 213 10.70 -24.92 -16.16
C GLY A 213 9.90 -25.42 -17.36
N LEU A 214 9.04 -24.56 -17.84
CA LEU A 214 8.27 -24.71 -19.07
C LEU A 214 8.62 -23.59 -20.03
N ARG A 215 8.86 -23.94 -21.28
CA ARG A 215 9.03 -22.96 -22.36
C ARG A 215 8.05 -23.25 -23.47
N ASP A 216 7.46 -22.22 -24.01
CA ASP A 216 6.75 -22.30 -25.27
C ASP A 216 7.74 -22.34 -26.44
N SER A 217 7.75 -23.44 -27.22
CA SER A 217 8.66 -23.62 -28.34
C SER A 217 8.27 -22.84 -29.60
N ARG A 218 7.07 -22.26 -29.63
CA ARG A 218 6.59 -21.42 -30.74
C ARG A 218 6.91 -19.95 -30.56
N ASP A 219 7.50 -19.61 -29.43
CA ASP A 219 8.08 -18.30 -29.25
C ASP A 219 7.14 -17.27 -28.54
N LEU A 220 6.81 -17.57 -27.29
CA LEU A 220 6.30 -16.55 -26.36
C LEU A 220 7.11 -15.23 -26.45
N ASN A 221 8.39 -15.36 -26.74
CA ASN A 221 9.30 -14.23 -26.80
C ASN A 221 9.00 -13.27 -27.94
N ALA A 222 8.50 -13.76 -29.10
CA ALA A 222 8.17 -12.89 -30.24
C ALA A 222 6.97 -11.98 -29.97
N ASP A 223 6.09 -12.39 -29.05
CA ASP A 223 4.85 -11.65 -28.74
C ASP A 223 5.06 -10.59 -27.66
N LEU A 224 6.20 -10.63 -26.97
CA LEU A 224 6.51 -9.63 -25.95
C LEU A 224 7.16 -8.38 -26.59
N VAL A 225 6.77 -7.20 -26.06
CA VAL A 225 7.38 -5.92 -26.41
C VAL A 225 8.09 -5.39 -25.17
N VAL A 226 9.38 -5.10 -25.29
CA VAL A 226 10.19 -4.56 -24.18
C VAL A 226 9.58 -3.25 -23.68
N GLY A 227 9.41 -3.15 -22.36
CA GLY A 227 8.79 -2.00 -21.69
C GLY A 227 7.26 -2.09 -21.60
N GLN A 228 6.62 -3.01 -22.31
CA GLN A 228 5.18 -3.26 -22.18
C GLN A 228 4.91 -4.13 -20.93
N MET A 229 3.88 -3.82 -20.19
CA MET A 229 3.42 -4.64 -19.08
C MET A 229 2.44 -5.72 -19.56
N TYR A 230 2.53 -6.89 -18.92
CA TYR A 230 1.72 -8.07 -19.21
C TYR A 230 1.11 -8.63 -17.94
N LYS A 231 -0.07 -9.20 -18.09
CA LYS A 231 -0.73 -10.04 -17.09
C LYS A 231 -0.64 -11.49 -17.56
N PHE A 232 0.07 -12.30 -16.80
CA PHE A 232 0.04 -13.76 -16.91
C PHE A 232 -0.92 -14.30 -15.84
N SER A 233 -1.80 -15.23 -16.21
CA SER A 233 -2.59 -16.00 -15.26
C SER A 233 -2.67 -17.46 -15.67
N ALA A 234 -2.81 -18.32 -14.67
CA ALA A 234 -2.97 -19.76 -14.88
C ALA A 234 -3.70 -20.39 -13.71
N THR A 235 -4.46 -21.44 -13.96
CA THR A 235 -4.98 -22.33 -12.89
C THR A 235 -3.85 -23.29 -12.52
N VAL A 236 -3.42 -23.29 -11.26
CA VAL A 236 -2.29 -24.07 -10.75
C VAL A 236 -2.66 -24.81 -9.48
N TYR A 237 -2.25 -26.04 -9.36
CA TYR A 237 -2.29 -26.82 -8.12
C TYR A 237 -1.22 -27.91 -8.13
N TYR A 238 -0.92 -28.50 -6.98
CA TYR A 238 0.05 -29.58 -6.90
C TYR A 238 -0.49 -30.78 -6.13
N THR A 239 0.10 -31.95 -6.40
CA THR A 239 -0.16 -33.20 -5.67
C THR A 239 1.12 -33.67 -5.00
N GLY A 240 1.00 -34.23 -3.79
CA GLY A 240 2.15 -34.67 -2.99
C GLY A 240 2.54 -33.65 -1.92
N GLY A 241 3.59 -33.94 -1.16
CA GLY A 241 4.00 -33.17 0.01
C GLY A 241 4.81 -31.89 -0.28
N ALA A 242 4.53 -31.20 -1.38
CA ALA A 242 5.29 -30.02 -1.80
C ALA A 242 4.86 -28.74 -1.08
N ALA A 243 4.97 -28.71 0.25
CA ALA A 243 4.84 -27.46 0.99
C ALA A 243 5.94 -26.48 0.55
N GLY A 244 5.53 -25.32 0.01
CA GLY A 244 6.46 -24.30 -0.48
C GLY A 244 6.68 -24.29 -2.00
N ALA A 245 5.88 -25.06 -2.77
CA ALA A 245 5.88 -24.92 -4.22
C ALA A 245 5.51 -23.49 -4.63
N ARG A 246 6.32 -22.87 -5.51
CA ARG A 246 6.06 -21.52 -6.04
C ARG A 246 6.12 -21.53 -7.55
N ILE A 247 5.17 -20.88 -8.20
CA ILE A 247 5.23 -20.55 -9.62
C ILE A 247 5.91 -19.19 -9.80
N ARG A 248 6.68 -19.03 -10.87
CA ARG A 248 7.30 -17.76 -11.24
C ARG A 248 7.50 -17.67 -12.76
N LEU A 249 7.48 -16.46 -13.26
CA LEU A 249 7.81 -16.18 -14.65
C LEU A 249 9.18 -15.50 -14.71
N TYR A 250 10.09 -16.04 -15.52
CA TYR A 250 11.40 -15.45 -15.80
C TYR A 250 11.32 -14.63 -17.08
N ASP A 251 11.72 -13.37 -17.03
CA ASP A 251 11.69 -12.43 -18.16
C ASP A 251 13.08 -12.16 -18.76
N ASN A 252 14.01 -13.11 -18.57
CA ASN A 252 15.43 -13.02 -18.90
C ASN A 252 16.25 -12.03 -18.06
N THR A 253 15.64 -11.37 -17.07
CA THR A 253 16.31 -10.42 -16.18
C THR A 253 15.99 -10.73 -14.72
N ALA A 254 14.70 -10.94 -14.42
CA ALA A 254 14.21 -11.20 -13.07
C ALA A 254 13.17 -12.31 -13.04
N TYR A 255 12.94 -12.87 -11.86
CA TYR A 255 11.82 -13.75 -11.60
C TYR A 255 10.67 -12.95 -11.02
N ASN A 256 9.51 -13.04 -11.66
CA ASN A 256 8.27 -12.40 -11.24
C ASN A 256 7.37 -13.46 -10.58
N TYR A 257 6.76 -13.13 -9.45
CA TYR A 257 5.99 -14.05 -8.62
C TYR A 257 4.54 -13.60 -8.50
N PRO A 258 3.58 -14.53 -8.33
CA PRO A 258 2.24 -14.17 -7.91
C PRO A 258 2.21 -13.74 -6.42
N THR A 259 1.13 -13.11 -6.00
CA THR A 259 0.92 -12.70 -4.60
C THR A 259 0.63 -13.85 -3.65
N SER A 260 0.31 -15.04 -4.17
CA SER A 260 0.08 -16.26 -3.40
C SER A 260 0.72 -17.46 -4.05
N ASP A 261 1.10 -18.44 -3.25
CA ASP A 261 1.69 -19.69 -3.73
C ASP A 261 0.60 -20.73 -4.09
N PRO A 262 0.90 -21.69 -5.00
CA PRO A 262 0.00 -22.80 -5.32
C PRO A 262 -0.36 -23.63 -4.09
N THR A 263 -1.55 -24.21 -4.10
CA THR A 263 -2.02 -25.14 -3.09
C THR A 263 -2.36 -26.51 -3.70
N THR A 264 -2.86 -27.44 -2.89
CA THR A 264 -3.33 -28.74 -3.38
C THR A 264 -4.70 -28.67 -4.06
N THR A 265 -5.36 -27.52 -4.02
CA THR A 265 -6.62 -27.27 -4.74
C THR A 265 -6.38 -26.32 -5.92
N PRO A 266 -7.05 -26.53 -7.06
CA PRO A 266 -6.94 -25.63 -8.20
C PRO A 266 -7.27 -24.19 -7.82
N GLN A 267 -6.39 -23.24 -8.16
CA GLN A 267 -6.59 -21.81 -7.97
C GLN A 267 -5.97 -21.05 -9.13
N THR A 268 -6.59 -19.94 -9.50
CA THR A 268 -6.03 -19.04 -10.51
C THR A 268 -4.99 -18.13 -9.85
N LEU A 269 -3.75 -18.24 -10.32
CA LEU A 269 -2.65 -17.38 -9.91
C LEU A 269 -2.38 -16.35 -11.00
N THR A 270 -2.04 -15.14 -10.59
CA THR A 270 -1.76 -14.02 -11.51
C THR A 270 -0.39 -13.43 -11.22
N ILE A 271 0.38 -13.19 -12.28
CA ILE A 271 1.68 -12.50 -12.25
C ILE A 271 1.57 -11.29 -13.18
N TYR A 272 1.91 -10.11 -12.68
CA TYR A 272 2.13 -8.92 -13.52
C TYR A 272 3.63 -8.73 -13.69
N PHE A 273 4.08 -8.44 -14.91
CA PHE A 273 5.47 -8.14 -15.18
C PHE A 273 5.62 -7.18 -16.35
N THR A 274 6.66 -6.36 -16.31
CA THR A 274 7.05 -5.54 -17.46
C THR A 274 8.14 -6.28 -18.22
N ALA A 275 7.92 -6.61 -19.48
CA ALA A 275 8.88 -7.35 -20.29
C ALA A 275 10.20 -6.56 -20.40
N GLN A 276 11.29 -7.17 -19.93
CA GLN A 276 12.64 -6.62 -20.03
C GLN A 276 13.39 -7.19 -21.25
N SER A 277 12.88 -8.27 -21.80
CA SER A 277 13.51 -8.97 -22.93
C SER A 277 12.43 -9.64 -23.78
N THR A 278 12.77 -9.87 -25.04
CA THR A 278 12.01 -10.70 -25.98
C THR A 278 12.68 -12.05 -26.21
N THR A 279 13.63 -12.45 -25.36
CA THR A 279 14.35 -13.72 -25.48
C THR A 279 14.43 -14.42 -24.13
N ASN A 280 14.40 -15.76 -24.17
CA ASN A 280 14.62 -16.61 -23.01
C ASN A 280 13.63 -16.43 -21.84
N CYS A 281 12.40 -16.00 -22.11
CA CYS A 281 11.32 -15.98 -21.12
C CYS A 281 10.76 -17.39 -20.91
N PHE A 282 10.45 -17.76 -19.67
CA PHE A 282 9.86 -19.05 -19.35
C PHE A 282 9.14 -19.06 -18.00
N ILE A 283 8.19 -20.00 -17.86
CA ILE A 283 7.53 -20.28 -16.58
C ILE A 283 8.37 -21.32 -15.82
N SER A 284 8.58 -21.14 -14.55
CA SER A 284 9.25 -22.12 -13.70
C SER A 284 8.57 -22.34 -12.36
N PHE A 285 8.88 -23.48 -11.77
CA PHE A 285 8.39 -23.88 -10.45
C PHE A 285 9.59 -24.16 -9.56
N VAL A 286 9.51 -23.75 -8.30
CA VAL A 286 10.55 -23.99 -7.29
C VAL A 286 9.90 -24.53 -6.01
N GLY A 287 10.70 -25.10 -5.12
CA GLY A 287 10.20 -25.68 -3.84
C GLY A 287 9.45 -27.00 -4.02
N ILE A 288 9.71 -27.73 -5.12
CA ILE A 288 9.07 -29.01 -5.43
C ILE A 288 10.11 -30.12 -5.26
N SER A 289 9.73 -31.24 -4.64
CA SER A 289 10.58 -32.42 -4.48
C SER A 289 10.35 -33.45 -5.60
N ALA A 290 11.35 -34.28 -5.86
CA ALA A 290 11.26 -35.32 -6.88
C ALA A 290 10.03 -36.24 -6.67
N GLY A 291 9.34 -36.53 -7.78
CA GLY A 291 8.11 -37.32 -7.79
C GLY A 291 6.82 -36.54 -7.55
N ASN A 292 6.89 -35.28 -7.16
CA ASN A 292 5.70 -34.43 -7.05
C ASN A 292 5.26 -33.92 -8.42
N VAL A 293 3.97 -33.63 -8.54
CA VAL A 293 3.35 -33.18 -9.78
C VAL A 293 2.72 -31.81 -9.55
N VAL A 294 3.06 -30.84 -10.40
CA VAL A 294 2.33 -29.59 -10.54
C VAL A 294 1.44 -29.70 -11.77
N THR A 295 0.21 -29.27 -11.63
CA THR A 295 -0.73 -29.19 -12.76
C THR A 295 -1.01 -27.72 -13.06
N ILE A 296 -0.96 -27.39 -14.36
CA ILE A 296 -1.25 -26.05 -14.85
C ILE A 296 -2.29 -26.14 -15.97
N ASP A 297 -3.21 -25.19 -16.00
CA ASP A 297 -4.29 -25.11 -16.96
C ASP A 297 -4.76 -23.65 -17.15
N ASN A 298 -5.58 -23.43 -18.18
CA ASN A 298 -6.20 -22.12 -18.46
C ASN A 298 -5.17 -20.97 -18.42
N LEU A 299 -4.06 -21.13 -19.15
CA LEU A 299 -3.07 -20.08 -19.25
C LEU A 299 -3.62 -18.90 -20.04
N SER A 300 -3.29 -17.73 -19.59
CA SER A 300 -3.58 -16.48 -20.28
C SER A 300 -2.41 -15.53 -20.14
N LEU A 301 -2.01 -14.91 -21.23
CA LEU A 301 -1.02 -13.85 -21.29
C LEU A 301 -1.55 -12.72 -22.15
N THR A 302 -1.82 -11.60 -21.56
CA THR A 302 -2.36 -10.45 -22.25
C THR A 302 -1.53 -9.21 -21.99
N ALA A 303 -1.35 -8.36 -22.99
CA ALA A 303 -0.81 -7.03 -22.77
C ALA A 303 -1.79 -6.23 -21.90
N VAL A 304 -1.27 -5.49 -20.96
CA VAL A 304 -2.09 -4.71 -20.05
C VAL A 304 -1.92 -3.24 -20.36
N THR A 305 -3.02 -2.58 -20.66
CA THR A 305 -3.09 -1.15 -20.87
C THR A 305 -3.66 -0.49 -19.60
N GLY A 306 -2.89 -0.47 -18.53
CA GLY A 306 -3.24 0.21 -17.30
C GLY A 306 -2.16 1.21 -16.92
N PHE A 307 -2.49 2.13 -16.03
CA PHE A 307 -1.51 3.05 -15.48
C PHE A 307 -0.85 2.44 -14.24
N SER A 308 0.45 2.67 -14.10
CA SER A 308 1.19 2.18 -12.93
C SER A 308 0.71 2.84 -11.65
N SER A 309 0.38 2.04 -10.65
CA SER A 309 -0.06 2.48 -9.33
C SER A 309 1.12 2.64 -8.34
N PRO A 310 0.91 3.23 -7.17
CA PRO A 310 1.92 3.29 -6.13
C PRO A 310 2.12 1.96 -5.36
N SER A 311 1.52 0.87 -5.79
CA SER A 311 1.61 -0.45 -5.14
C SER A 311 2.33 -1.47 -6.01
N ILE A 312 3.23 -2.25 -5.40
CA ILE A 312 3.89 -3.37 -6.09
C ILE A 312 2.97 -4.60 -6.21
N ASP A 313 2.01 -4.77 -5.32
CA ASP A 313 1.07 -5.89 -5.35
C ASP A 313 -0.12 -5.65 -6.28
N TYR A 314 -0.39 -4.37 -6.58
CA TYR A 314 -1.47 -3.93 -7.47
C TYR A 314 -0.94 -2.94 -8.51
N PRO A 315 0.06 -3.32 -9.30
CA PRO A 315 0.87 -2.36 -10.07
C PRO A 315 0.11 -1.62 -11.15
N LEU A 316 -1.08 -2.09 -11.55
CA LEU A 316 -1.91 -1.53 -12.63
C LEU A 316 -3.30 -1.08 -12.17
N GLU A 317 -3.55 -1.03 -10.88
CA GLU A 317 -4.83 -0.54 -10.35
C GLU A 317 -4.85 1.00 -10.21
N ALA A 318 -4.30 1.70 -11.20
CA ALA A 318 -4.43 3.14 -11.37
C ALA A 318 -5.26 3.46 -12.60
N TYR A 319 -5.94 4.59 -12.53
CA TYR A 319 -6.83 5.10 -13.56
C TYR A 319 -6.48 6.55 -13.85
N LYS A 320 -6.79 7.05 -15.04
CA LYS A 320 -6.74 8.46 -15.34
C LYS A 320 -8.17 9.03 -15.28
N LEU A 321 -8.39 9.99 -14.39
CA LEU A 321 -9.59 10.81 -14.39
C LEU A 321 -9.36 11.95 -15.40
N VAL A 322 -10.08 11.93 -16.51
CA VAL A 322 -9.92 12.83 -17.64
C VAL A 322 -11.06 13.83 -17.67
N GLU A 323 -10.76 15.10 -17.80
CA GLU A 323 -11.77 16.17 -17.92
C GLU A 323 -12.51 16.13 -19.25
N SER A 324 -13.75 16.60 -19.29
CA SER A 324 -14.48 16.85 -20.54
C SER A 324 -14.00 18.14 -21.22
N SER A 325 -14.36 18.33 -22.49
CA SER A 325 -14.07 19.57 -23.25
C SER A 325 -15.14 20.65 -23.07
N VAL A 326 -15.88 20.65 -21.98
CA VAL A 326 -16.97 21.57 -21.68
C VAL A 326 -16.61 22.41 -20.45
N ASP A 327 -17.12 23.65 -20.39
CA ASP A 327 -17.02 24.48 -19.18
C ASP A 327 -18.00 23.99 -18.12
N GLU A 328 -17.49 23.10 -17.27
CA GLU A 328 -18.26 22.47 -16.22
C GLU A 328 -17.38 21.97 -15.07
N LEU A 329 -17.98 21.32 -14.08
CA LEU A 329 -17.28 20.70 -12.96
C LEU A 329 -16.74 19.32 -13.33
N HIS A 330 -15.43 19.13 -13.33
CA HIS A 330 -14.76 17.89 -13.69
C HIS A 330 -14.49 17.02 -12.46
N ARG A 331 -15.34 16.00 -12.23
CA ARG A 331 -15.30 15.24 -10.98
C ARG A 331 -15.76 13.79 -11.13
N MET A 332 -15.35 13.03 -10.12
CA MET A 332 -15.89 11.72 -9.80
C MET A 332 -16.43 11.75 -8.36
N LEU A 333 -17.49 10.99 -8.08
CA LEU A 333 -18.11 10.97 -6.76
C LEU A 333 -18.66 9.59 -6.39
N HIS A 334 -18.71 9.32 -5.09
CA HIS A 334 -19.62 8.35 -4.50
C HIS A 334 -20.66 9.05 -3.61
N ALA A 335 -21.92 8.73 -3.81
CA ALA A 335 -23.04 9.57 -3.37
C ALA A 335 -23.60 9.25 -1.96
N ALA A 336 -23.21 8.17 -1.29
CA ALA A 336 -23.95 7.74 -0.09
C ALA A 336 -23.13 6.94 0.94
N ILE A 337 -22.02 7.49 1.44
CA ILE A 337 -21.36 6.92 2.61
C ILE A 337 -22.17 7.33 3.86
N ASN A 338 -22.67 6.35 4.64
CA ASN A 338 -23.40 6.64 5.87
C ASN A 338 -22.45 7.14 6.96
N VAL A 339 -22.73 8.33 7.47
CA VAL A 339 -21.97 8.97 8.53
C VAL A 339 -22.88 9.33 9.71
N THR A 340 -22.29 9.47 10.89
CA THR A 340 -22.97 9.91 12.12
C THR A 340 -22.53 11.34 12.44
N ALA A 341 -23.47 12.22 12.74
CA ALA A 341 -23.20 13.61 13.09
C ALA A 341 -22.14 13.72 14.18
N THR A 342 -21.28 14.72 14.06
CA THR A 342 -20.16 15.04 14.97
C THR A 342 -19.01 14.04 14.99
N ASN A 343 -19.14 12.88 14.33
CA ASN A 343 -18.01 11.96 14.21
C ASN A 343 -17.04 12.43 13.11
N GLU A 344 -15.78 12.09 13.31
CA GLU A 344 -14.69 12.38 12.39
C GLU A 344 -14.55 11.25 11.37
N TYR A 345 -14.32 11.62 10.12
CA TYR A 345 -14.06 10.70 9.02
C TYR A 345 -12.88 11.22 8.21
N ILE A 346 -11.89 10.35 7.98
CA ILE A 346 -10.77 10.67 7.11
C ILE A 346 -11.04 10.16 5.70
N VAL A 347 -10.89 11.04 4.72
CA VAL A 347 -10.91 10.70 3.30
C VAL A 347 -9.47 10.62 2.83
N SER A 348 -9.09 9.59 2.10
CA SER A 348 -7.79 9.54 1.44
C SER A 348 -7.88 8.87 0.07
N VAL A 349 -7.03 9.31 -0.85
CA VAL A 349 -6.86 8.71 -2.18
C VAL A 349 -5.42 8.92 -2.64
N TYR A 350 -4.91 8.01 -3.43
CA TYR A 350 -3.61 8.18 -4.06
C TYR A 350 -3.82 8.89 -5.39
N VAL A 351 -3.07 9.96 -5.60
CA VAL A 351 -3.18 10.83 -6.80
C VAL A 351 -1.77 11.10 -7.33
N LYS A 352 -1.65 11.12 -8.65
CA LYS A 352 -0.44 11.54 -9.34
C LYS A 352 -0.81 12.59 -10.37
N GLN A 353 0.04 13.59 -10.53
CA GLN A 353 -0.08 14.58 -11.59
C GLN A 353 -0.09 13.89 -12.96
N GLY A 354 -1.06 14.28 -13.77
CA GLY A 354 -1.03 14.12 -15.22
C GLY A 354 -0.74 15.48 -15.87
N GLU A 355 -1.56 15.86 -16.82
CA GLU A 355 -1.53 17.21 -17.37
C GLU A 355 -2.12 18.21 -16.37
N ASN A 356 -3.16 17.78 -15.61
CA ASN A 356 -3.70 18.55 -14.50
C ASN A 356 -2.86 18.38 -13.24
N LYS A 357 -2.66 19.50 -12.55
CA LYS A 357 -1.73 19.64 -11.43
C LYS A 357 -2.42 19.79 -10.09
N TYR A 358 -3.72 20.09 -10.09
CA TYR A 358 -4.46 20.45 -8.89
C TYR A 358 -5.66 19.54 -8.70
N PHE A 359 -5.85 19.11 -7.47
CA PHE A 359 -6.85 18.15 -7.08
C PHE A 359 -7.60 18.63 -5.84
N GLN A 360 -8.91 18.34 -5.77
CA GLN A 360 -9.78 18.86 -4.72
C GLN A 360 -10.65 17.74 -4.12
N PHE A 361 -10.73 17.72 -2.79
CA PHE A 361 -11.81 17.05 -2.08
C PHE A 361 -12.90 18.03 -1.72
N PHE A 362 -14.15 17.63 -1.86
CA PHE A 362 -15.28 18.27 -1.23
C PHE A 362 -16.38 17.25 -0.93
N HIS A 363 -17.41 17.63 -0.16
CA HIS A 363 -18.48 16.72 0.21
C HIS A 363 -19.86 17.37 0.10
N SER A 364 -20.93 16.53 0.06
CA SER A 364 -22.30 17.00 -0.20
C SER A 364 -22.98 17.69 1.00
N GLN A 365 -22.51 17.46 2.23
CA GLN A 365 -23.14 17.98 3.46
C GLN A 365 -22.55 19.30 3.96
N GLY A 366 -21.80 20.03 3.18
CA GLY A 366 -21.19 21.27 3.62
C GLY A 366 -20.60 22.09 2.50
N GLY A 367 -20.14 23.30 2.83
CA GLY A 367 -19.56 24.27 1.89
C GLY A 367 -18.06 24.16 1.69
N GLY A 368 -17.37 23.22 2.36
CA GLY A 368 -15.92 23.18 2.41
C GLY A 368 -15.26 22.34 1.30
N HIS A 369 -13.95 22.55 1.19
CA HIS A 369 -13.05 21.83 0.28
C HIS A 369 -11.64 21.74 0.85
N ALA A 370 -10.84 20.83 0.28
CA ALA A 370 -9.40 20.77 0.48
C ALA A 370 -8.71 20.59 -0.87
N ASN A 371 -7.83 21.54 -1.22
CA ASN A 371 -7.06 21.53 -2.45
C ASN A 371 -5.67 20.96 -2.23
N PHE A 372 -5.15 20.30 -3.25
CA PHE A 372 -3.81 19.71 -3.29
C PHE A 372 -3.08 20.11 -4.56
N ASP A 373 -1.84 20.58 -4.42
CA ASP A 373 -0.93 20.88 -5.51
C ASP A 373 -0.02 19.66 -5.72
N LEU A 374 -0.29 18.91 -6.77
CA LEU A 374 0.42 17.67 -7.10
C LEU A 374 1.76 17.94 -7.78
N GLU A 375 1.98 19.13 -8.36
CA GLU A 375 3.25 19.51 -8.96
C GLU A 375 4.31 19.76 -7.89
N ASN A 376 3.92 20.46 -6.83
CA ASN A 376 4.83 20.85 -5.76
C ASN A 376 4.76 19.94 -4.53
N GLY A 377 3.80 19.01 -4.47
CA GLY A 377 3.58 18.12 -3.33
C GLY A 377 3.17 18.87 -2.06
N VAL A 378 2.37 19.91 -2.18
CA VAL A 378 1.94 20.76 -1.07
C VAL A 378 0.41 20.87 -1.00
N ILE A 379 -0.08 21.19 0.19
CA ILE A 379 -1.49 21.45 0.42
C ILE A 379 -1.82 22.84 -0.09
N GLY A 380 -2.93 22.98 -0.84
CA GLY A 380 -3.47 24.24 -1.29
C GLY A 380 -4.42 24.90 -0.27
N SER A 381 -5.45 25.59 -0.74
CA SER A 381 -6.46 26.16 0.14
C SER A 381 -7.33 25.07 0.79
N ILE A 382 -7.64 25.28 2.06
CA ILE A 382 -8.52 24.40 2.86
C ILE A 382 -9.61 25.27 3.49
N ASP A 383 -10.84 24.82 3.37
CA ASP A 383 -11.97 25.42 4.08
C ASP A 383 -12.15 24.77 5.47
N ALA A 384 -12.78 25.51 6.39
CA ALA A 384 -12.95 25.13 7.78
C ALA A 384 -13.75 23.82 8.04
N THR A 385 -14.41 23.24 7.04
CA THR A 385 -15.08 21.94 7.15
C THR A 385 -14.12 20.75 6.96
N PHE A 386 -12.90 21.02 6.49
CA PHE A 386 -11.82 20.07 6.41
C PHE A 386 -10.71 20.43 7.39
N SER A 387 -10.08 19.42 7.95
CA SER A 387 -8.94 19.56 8.86
C SER A 387 -7.98 18.37 8.68
N ASN A 388 -6.86 18.39 9.38
CA ASN A 388 -5.83 17.34 9.32
C ASN A 388 -5.49 16.90 7.89
N SER A 389 -5.47 17.86 6.95
CA SER A 389 -5.13 17.58 5.56
C SER A 389 -3.65 17.25 5.44
N THR A 390 -3.33 16.20 4.68
CA THR A 390 -1.94 15.80 4.39
C THR A 390 -1.77 15.47 2.92
N ILE A 391 -0.56 15.69 2.41
CA ILE A 391 -0.09 15.21 1.12
C ILE A 391 1.24 14.49 1.36
N THR A 392 1.23 13.18 1.22
CA THR A 392 2.38 12.33 1.55
C THR A 392 2.98 11.79 0.26
N PRO A 393 4.26 12.08 -0.05
CA PRO A 393 4.89 11.58 -1.27
C PRO A 393 5.08 10.06 -1.20
N MET A 394 4.84 9.41 -2.33
CA MET A 394 4.97 7.98 -2.57
C MET A 394 5.94 7.74 -3.74
N ALA A 395 6.23 6.48 -4.07
CA ALA A 395 7.05 6.14 -5.23
C ALA A 395 6.41 6.64 -6.55
N ASN A 396 7.24 6.90 -7.58
CA ASN A 396 6.84 7.27 -8.93
C ASN A 396 5.95 8.52 -9.01
N ASP A 397 6.25 9.55 -8.22
CA ASP A 397 5.55 10.83 -8.19
C ASP A 397 4.07 10.73 -7.78
N TRP A 398 3.71 9.65 -7.10
CA TRP A 398 2.42 9.54 -6.46
C TRP A 398 2.40 10.29 -5.13
N TYR A 399 1.23 10.76 -4.77
CA TYR A 399 0.94 11.32 -3.45
C TYR A 399 -0.26 10.62 -2.84
N ARG A 400 -0.20 10.36 -1.55
CA ARG A 400 -1.40 10.09 -0.78
C ARG A 400 -1.95 11.40 -0.28
N CYS A 401 -3.06 11.86 -0.84
CA CYS A 401 -3.82 13.02 -0.36
C CYS A 401 -4.83 12.56 0.69
N SER A 402 -4.90 13.22 1.83
CA SER A 402 -5.95 12.96 2.82
C SER A 402 -6.46 14.23 3.47
N ALA A 403 -7.71 14.20 3.91
CA ALA A 403 -8.34 15.29 4.67
C ALA A 403 -9.46 14.75 5.56
N MET A 404 -9.53 15.22 6.77
CA MET A 404 -10.56 14.86 7.75
C MET A 404 -11.77 15.76 7.61
N ILE A 405 -12.96 15.19 7.70
CA ILE A 405 -14.24 15.88 7.81
C ILE A 405 -14.91 15.52 9.14
N THR A 406 -15.52 16.49 9.78
CA THR A 406 -16.49 16.24 10.88
C THR A 406 -17.88 16.22 10.25
N ALA A 407 -18.60 15.11 10.37
CA ALA A 407 -19.90 14.95 9.74
C ALA A 407 -20.92 15.95 10.27
N PRO A 408 -21.49 16.83 9.44
CA PRO A 408 -22.45 17.85 9.90
C PRO A 408 -23.80 17.26 10.34
N SER A 409 -24.17 16.11 9.78
CA SER A 409 -25.45 15.44 10.09
C SER A 409 -25.34 13.92 9.97
N THR A 410 -26.20 13.19 10.65
CA THR A 410 -26.34 11.74 10.50
C THR A 410 -27.14 11.46 9.24
N ALA A 411 -26.48 11.23 8.11
CA ALA A 411 -27.07 10.94 6.82
C ALA A 411 -26.02 10.40 5.85
N GLY A 412 -26.43 10.04 4.63
CA GLY A 412 -25.52 9.75 3.54
C GLY A 412 -24.72 10.99 3.13
N ILE A 413 -23.39 10.89 3.09
CA ILE A 413 -22.50 11.93 2.59
C ILE A 413 -21.90 11.51 1.25
N GLY A 414 -21.98 12.39 0.25
CA GLY A 414 -21.25 12.23 -1.01
C GLY A 414 -19.84 12.76 -0.87
N ILE A 415 -18.85 11.98 -1.26
CA ILE A 415 -17.45 12.38 -1.34
C ILE A 415 -17.09 12.59 -2.80
N TYR A 416 -16.48 13.72 -3.09
CA TYR A 416 -16.15 14.17 -4.44
C TYR A 416 -14.64 14.31 -4.59
N PHE A 417 -14.14 13.76 -5.67
CA PHE A 417 -12.77 13.90 -6.17
C PHE A 417 -12.83 14.72 -7.46
N SER A 418 -12.25 15.91 -7.46
CA SER A 418 -12.38 16.88 -8.56
C SER A 418 -11.01 17.37 -9.01
N MET A 419 -10.90 17.64 -10.30
CA MET A 419 -9.83 18.45 -10.85
C MET A 419 -10.22 19.93 -10.73
N VAL A 420 -9.26 20.80 -10.52
CA VAL A 420 -9.42 22.26 -10.39
C VAL A 420 -8.28 22.99 -11.09
N SER A 421 -8.44 24.28 -11.39
CA SER A 421 -7.47 25.04 -12.19
C SER A 421 -6.29 25.58 -11.37
N SER A 422 -6.39 25.62 -10.04
CA SER A 422 -5.33 26.14 -9.18
C SER A 422 -5.36 25.53 -7.77
N SER A 423 -4.26 25.65 -7.03
CA SER A 423 -4.19 25.25 -5.62
C SER A 423 -5.06 26.10 -4.67
N THR A 424 -5.56 27.26 -5.16
CA THR A 424 -6.45 28.17 -4.43
C THR A 424 -7.86 28.23 -5.02
N ALA A 425 -8.20 27.30 -5.91
CA ALA A 425 -9.50 27.21 -6.54
C ALA A 425 -10.64 27.14 -5.50
N ALA A 426 -11.75 27.77 -5.84
CA ALA A 426 -12.95 27.70 -5.02
C ALA A 426 -13.50 26.26 -4.99
N ARG A 427 -14.36 25.97 -4.01
CA ARG A 427 -15.07 24.71 -3.93
C ARG A 427 -15.88 24.44 -5.20
N ALA A 428 -15.71 23.24 -5.78
CA ALA A 428 -16.47 22.78 -6.92
C ALA A 428 -16.38 23.77 -8.11
N GLU A 429 -15.15 24.20 -8.41
CA GLU A 429 -14.86 25.09 -9.53
C GLU A 429 -15.30 24.49 -10.84
N THR A 430 -15.88 25.32 -11.71
CA THR A 430 -16.11 25.00 -13.12
C THR A 430 -15.06 25.67 -13.98
N TYR A 431 -14.56 24.99 -14.97
CA TYR A 431 -13.63 25.54 -15.97
C TYR A 431 -13.75 24.78 -17.30
N LEU A 432 -13.28 25.43 -18.37
CA LEU A 432 -13.23 24.82 -19.68
C LEU A 432 -12.10 23.80 -19.75
N GLY A 433 -12.44 22.51 -19.83
CA GLY A 433 -11.47 21.46 -20.04
C GLY A 433 -11.10 21.26 -21.52
N ASP A 434 -10.15 20.41 -21.80
CA ASP A 434 -9.69 20.09 -23.17
C ASP A 434 -10.12 18.69 -23.67
N GLY A 435 -10.71 17.88 -22.80
CA GLY A 435 -11.16 16.52 -23.11
C GLY A 435 -10.08 15.45 -23.10
N THR A 436 -8.85 15.81 -22.72
CA THR A 436 -7.68 14.90 -22.73
C THR A 436 -6.83 14.97 -21.48
N SER A 437 -6.79 16.14 -20.84
CA SER A 437 -6.04 16.37 -19.62
C SER A 437 -6.69 15.71 -18.41
N GLY A 438 -5.87 15.32 -17.44
CA GLY A 438 -6.37 14.62 -16.26
C GLY A 438 -5.33 14.42 -15.18
N VAL A 439 -5.75 13.73 -14.11
CA VAL A 439 -4.90 13.23 -13.04
C VAL A 439 -5.00 11.71 -12.95
N TYR A 440 -3.93 11.06 -12.50
CA TYR A 440 -3.99 9.63 -12.20
C TYR A 440 -4.47 9.43 -10.76
N ILE A 441 -5.34 8.44 -10.55
CA ILE A 441 -5.93 8.11 -9.25
C ILE A 441 -5.85 6.62 -8.95
N ALA A 442 -5.67 6.27 -7.69
CA ALA A 442 -5.67 4.89 -7.19
C ALA A 442 -6.17 4.86 -5.74
N PHE A 443 -6.76 3.76 -5.32
CA PHE A 443 -7.03 3.37 -3.93
C PHE A 443 -7.68 4.47 -3.06
N ALA A 444 -8.99 4.60 -3.12
CA ALA A 444 -9.73 5.52 -2.27
C ALA A 444 -10.15 4.86 -0.94
N GLN A 445 -10.03 5.60 0.16
CA GLN A 445 -10.49 5.17 1.48
C GLN A 445 -11.28 6.28 2.17
N VAL A 446 -12.33 5.88 2.88
CA VAL A 446 -13.03 6.69 3.87
C VAL A 446 -13.16 5.87 5.14
N GLU A 447 -12.68 6.39 6.25
CA GLU A 447 -12.57 5.68 7.51
C GLU A 447 -13.13 6.52 8.65
N ALA A 448 -13.80 5.88 9.62
CA ALA A 448 -14.29 6.56 10.83
C ALA A 448 -13.17 6.78 11.85
N LEU A 449 -12.14 7.53 11.43
CA LEU A 449 -10.94 7.88 12.20
C LEU A 449 -10.54 9.32 11.89
N SER A 450 -9.62 9.87 12.66
CA SER A 450 -9.03 11.20 12.45
C SER A 450 -7.75 11.19 11.59
N TYR A 451 -7.28 10.02 11.19
CA TYR A 451 -6.09 9.82 10.34
C TYR A 451 -6.30 8.63 9.39
N PRO A 452 -5.66 8.61 8.21
CA PRO A 452 -5.79 7.51 7.28
C PRO A 452 -4.89 6.33 7.71
N THR A 453 -5.47 5.12 7.81
CA THR A 453 -4.67 3.90 8.01
C THR A 453 -4.01 3.44 6.72
N SER A 454 -3.17 2.42 6.78
CA SER A 454 -2.58 1.79 5.60
C SER A 454 -3.66 1.29 4.63
N LEU A 455 -3.30 1.06 3.37
CA LEU A 455 -4.23 0.59 2.34
C LEU A 455 -4.87 -0.74 2.77
N MET A 456 -6.20 -0.78 2.70
CA MET A 456 -7.04 -1.93 3.04
C MET A 456 -7.55 -2.67 1.80
#